data_5edb38fee026d42bf6915921bc3575ef
#
_entry.id   5edb38fee026d42bf6915921bc3575ef
#
_cell.length_a   1.000
_cell.length_b   1.000
_cell.length_c   1.000
_cell.angle_alpha   90.00
_cell.angle_beta   90.00
_cell.angle_gamma   90.00
#
_symmetry.space_group_name_H-M   'P 1'
#
loop_
_entity.id
_entity.type
_entity.pdbx_description
1 polymer ?
#
loop_
_entity_poly.entity_id
_entity_poly.type
_entity_poly.pdbx_seq_one_letter_code
_entity_poly.pdbx_strand_id
1 'polypeptide(L)'
;MGQKVNPHGMRLGIVKTWDAKWYAGKDFAANLHEDIKIRSFLKETLKVAGVSKIETERSKNRLRLTIHTAKPGMVIGRGGSGIEQLKKGLKKYTDKHVDINIAEIKQPDMDAALVAENIASQLERRVAFRRAMKQAVSRTIRMGAKGIKVTVGGRLGGAEIARSESYREGSIPLHTLRADIDYGTAEAHTTYGRLGVKVWIFKGEVLPEKKLAAQAEAVEGSED
;
A
#
# COMPACT_ATOMS: atom_id res chain seq x y z
N MET A 1 17.64 21.73 -0.95
CA MET A 1 16.25 21.28 -0.90
C MET A 1 16.09 20.38 0.33
N GLY A 2 15.05 20.60 1.15
CA GLY A 2 14.83 19.82 2.37
C GLY A 2 14.39 18.38 2.11
N GLN A 3 14.57 17.52 3.10
CA GLN A 3 14.09 16.14 3.12
C GLN A 3 12.57 16.09 3.03
N LYS A 4 12.04 15.10 2.32
CA LYS A 4 10.60 14.85 2.22
C LYS A 4 10.19 13.77 3.19
N VAL A 5 9.27 14.09 4.10
CA VAL A 5 8.70 13.11 5.03
C VAL A 5 7.77 12.16 4.28
N ASN A 6 7.73 10.89 4.71
CA ASN A 6 6.77 9.92 4.17
C ASN A 6 5.34 10.37 4.51
N PRO A 7 4.45 10.55 3.50
CA PRO A 7 3.09 11.04 3.73
C PRO A 7 2.26 10.15 4.65
N HIS A 8 2.48 8.84 4.60
CA HIS A 8 1.81 7.88 5.49
C HIS A 8 2.26 8.08 6.94
N GLY A 9 3.58 8.15 7.19
CA GLY A 9 4.13 8.38 8.52
C GLY A 9 3.68 9.69 9.15
N MET A 10 3.57 10.76 8.35
CA MET A 10 3.11 12.07 8.81
C MET A 10 1.64 12.07 9.28
N ARG A 11 0.83 11.11 8.79
CA ARG A 11 -0.62 11.02 9.03
C ARG A 11 -1.01 9.89 9.98
N LEU A 12 -0.03 9.17 10.53
CA LEU A 12 -0.29 8.13 11.53
C LEU A 12 -0.92 8.75 12.78
N GLY A 13 -1.98 8.09 13.27
CA GLY A 13 -2.75 8.56 14.42
C GLY A 13 -3.75 9.69 14.12
N ILE A 14 -3.78 10.25 12.89
CA ILE A 14 -4.70 11.29 12.45
C ILE A 14 -5.69 10.71 11.44
N VAL A 15 -5.23 10.36 10.24
CA VAL A 15 -6.03 9.80 9.14
C VAL A 15 -5.66 8.35 8.86
N LYS A 16 -4.39 7.98 9.08
CA LYS A 16 -3.87 6.63 8.85
C LYS A 16 -3.62 5.89 10.16
N THR A 17 -3.73 4.57 10.10
CA THR A 17 -3.40 3.66 11.21
C THR A 17 -2.21 2.79 10.85
N TRP A 18 -1.67 2.09 11.84
CA TRP A 18 -0.57 1.15 11.67
C TRP A 18 -1.01 -0.11 10.92
N ASP A 19 -0.13 -0.63 10.06
CA ASP A 19 -0.36 -1.94 9.42
C ASP A 19 -0.10 -3.11 10.37
N ALA A 20 0.71 -2.90 11.41
CA ALA A 20 0.95 -3.85 12.48
C ALA A 20 0.11 -3.44 13.71
N LYS A 21 -0.89 -4.25 14.06
CA LYS A 21 -1.83 -4.00 15.16
C LYS A 21 -1.53 -4.97 16.31
N TRP A 22 -0.39 -4.78 16.97
CA TRP A 22 0.00 -5.59 18.12
C TRP A 22 0.95 -4.80 19.04
N TYR A 23 1.01 -5.23 20.28
CA TYR A 23 1.91 -4.71 21.30
C TYR A 23 2.75 -5.84 21.89
N ALA A 24 4.02 -5.57 22.15
CA ALA A 24 4.93 -6.49 22.84
C ALA A 24 5.92 -5.70 23.68
N GLY A 25 6.34 -6.28 24.81
CA GLY A 25 7.40 -5.75 25.65
C GLY A 25 8.78 -6.27 25.22
N LYS A 26 9.32 -7.26 25.94
CA LYS A 26 10.68 -7.80 25.70
C LYS A 26 10.85 -8.48 24.34
N ASP A 27 9.77 -9.09 23.81
CA ASP A 27 9.79 -9.85 22.54
C ASP A 27 9.54 -8.97 21.31
N PHE A 28 9.54 -7.64 21.44
CA PHE A 28 9.24 -6.72 20.36
C PHE A 28 10.16 -6.93 19.15
N ALA A 29 11.47 -7.00 19.37
CA ALA A 29 12.46 -7.17 18.31
C ALA A 29 12.27 -8.48 17.54
N ALA A 30 12.06 -9.59 18.24
CA ALA A 30 11.84 -10.90 17.64
C ALA A 30 10.58 -10.92 16.77
N ASN A 31 9.46 -10.40 17.31
CA ASN A 31 8.19 -10.32 16.60
C ASN A 31 8.28 -9.40 15.36
N LEU A 32 9.01 -8.29 15.45
CA LEU A 32 9.21 -7.37 14.32
C LEU A 32 10.01 -8.03 13.19
N HIS A 33 11.11 -8.73 13.51
CA HIS A 33 11.89 -9.46 12.52
C HIS A 33 11.10 -10.59 11.86
N GLU A 34 10.27 -11.27 12.61
CA GLU A 34 9.34 -12.28 12.09
C GLU A 34 8.35 -11.64 11.10
N ASP A 35 7.72 -10.51 11.45
CA ASP A 35 6.80 -9.78 10.56
C ASP A 35 7.48 -9.33 9.27
N ILE A 36 8.70 -8.83 9.34
CA ILE A 36 9.46 -8.39 8.15
C ILE A 36 9.69 -9.58 7.21
N LYS A 37 10.12 -10.74 7.74
CA LYS A 37 10.34 -11.95 6.94
C LYS A 37 9.05 -12.45 6.31
N ILE A 38 7.95 -12.49 7.07
CA ILE A 38 6.62 -12.89 6.59
C ILE A 38 6.14 -11.98 5.48
N ARG A 39 6.24 -10.64 5.66
CA ARG A 39 5.82 -9.68 4.64
C ARG A 39 6.66 -9.77 3.36
N SER A 40 7.96 -9.96 3.48
CA SER A 40 8.85 -10.15 2.31
C SER A 40 8.47 -11.42 1.55
N PHE A 41 8.31 -12.54 2.24
CA PHE A 41 7.89 -13.82 1.65
C PHE A 41 6.53 -13.71 0.93
N LEU A 42 5.54 -13.08 1.56
CA LEU A 42 4.22 -12.90 0.97
C LEU A 42 4.25 -11.98 -0.26
N LYS A 43 5.01 -10.88 -0.22
CA LYS A 43 5.16 -9.98 -1.37
C LYS A 43 5.83 -10.65 -2.56
N GLU A 44 6.86 -11.46 -2.32
CA GLU A 44 7.54 -12.20 -3.39
C GLU A 44 6.63 -13.27 -4.01
N THR A 45 5.96 -14.06 -3.16
CA THR A 45 5.10 -15.15 -3.62
C THR A 45 3.87 -14.64 -4.36
N LEU A 46 3.30 -13.52 -3.89
CA LEU A 46 2.05 -12.95 -4.41
C LEU A 46 2.26 -11.76 -5.37
N LYS A 47 3.46 -11.56 -5.89
CA LYS A 47 3.78 -10.45 -6.81
C LYS A 47 2.78 -10.32 -7.97
N VAL A 48 2.32 -11.44 -8.54
CA VAL A 48 1.38 -11.46 -9.66
C VAL A 48 -0.06 -11.09 -9.25
N ALA A 49 -0.41 -11.31 -7.98
CA ALA A 49 -1.73 -11.03 -7.44
C ALA A 49 -1.97 -9.54 -7.18
N GLY A 50 -0.92 -8.71 -7.15
CA GLY A 50 -1.00 -7.28 -6.85
C GLY A 50 -1.40 -7.04 -5.39
N VAL A 51 -0.45 -7.18 -4.48
CA VAL A 51 -0.65 -6.95 -3.04
C VAL A 51 -0.32 -5.51 -2.70
N SER A 52 -1.30 -4.76 -2.22
CA SER A 52 -1.10 -3.37 -1.78
C SER A 52 -0.47 -3.30 -0.40
N LYS A 53 -1.15 -3.86 0.61
CA LYS A 53 -0.67 -3.87 1.99
C LYS A 53 -0.99 -5.20 2.68
N ILE A 54 -0.23 -5.50 3.73
CA ILE A 54 -0.40 -6.66 4.58
C ILE A 54 -0.53 -6.15 6.02
N GLU A 55 -1.71 -6.31 6.60
CA GLU A 55 -1.95 -6.01 8.01
C GLU A 55 -1.65 -7.24 8.85
N THR A 56 -0.99 -7.02 9.99
CA THR A 56 -0.62 -8.09 10.92
C THR A 56 -1.23 -7.82 12.29
N GLU A 57 -1.98 -8.77 12.81
CA GLU A 57 -2.53 -8.76 14.17
C GLU A 57 -1.96 -9.95 14.94
N ARG A 58 -1.40 -9.70 16.11
CA ARG A 58 -0.80 -10.75 16.94
C ARG A 58 -1.57 -10.90 18.26
N SER A 59 -1.90 -12.13 18.56
CA SER A 59 -2.33 -12.58 19.88
C SER A 59 -1.28 -13.58 20.43
N LYS A 60 -1.43 -14.04 21.66
CA LYS A 60 -0.43 -14.95 22.29
C LYS A 60 0.03 -16.09 21.36
N ASN A 61 -0.91 -16.87 20.81
CA ASN A 61 -0.62 -18.06 19.98
C ASN A 61 -1.17 -17.96 18.55
N ARG A 62 -1.71 -16.81 18.15
CA ARG A 62 -2.32 -16.62 16.83
C ARG A 62 -1.72 -15.43 16.12
N LEU A 63 -1.47 -15.57 14.84
CA LEU A 63 -1.06 -14.52 13.92
C LEU A 63 -2.13 -14.42 12.84
N ARG A 64 -2.85 -13.29 12.81
CA ARG A 64 -3.82 -13.00 11.77
C ARG A 64 -3.18 -12.06 10.76
N LEU A 65 -3.19 -12.48 9.49
CA LEU A 65 -2.67 -11.73 8.37
C LEU A 65 -3.85 -11.33 7.47
N THR A 66 -4.05 -10.03 7.28
CA THR A 66 -5.03 -9.53 6.30
C THR A 66 -4.29 -9.00 5.09
N ILE A 67 -4.47 -9.67 3.95
CA ILE A 67 -3.80 -9.37 2.69
C ILE A 67 -4.77 -8.56 1.81
N HIS A 68 -4.43 -7.30 1.52
CA HIS A 68 -5.18 -6.46 0.60
C HIS A 68 -4.65 -6.66 -0.81
N THR A 69 -5.47 -7.20 -1.70
CA THR A 69 -5.08 -7.56 -3.07
C THR A 69 -6.11 -7.13 -4.11
N ALA A 70 -5.63 -6.84 -5.32
CA ALA A 70 -6.49 -6.54 -6.45
C ALA A 70 -7.11 -7.80 -7.08
N LYS A 71 -6.48 -8.98 -6.88
CA LYS A 71 -6.90 -10.25 -7.50
C LYS A 71 -7.02 -11.36 -6.45
N PRO A 72 -8.09 -11.36 -5.64
CA PRO A 72 -8.25 -12.32 -4.55
C PRO A 72 -8.27 -13.77 -5.03
N GLY A 73 -8.85 -14.05 -6.18
CA GLY A 73 -8.90 -15.39 -6.75
C GLY A 73 -7.52 -16.03 -6.99
N MET A 74 -6.50 -15.23 -7.31
CA MET A 74 -5.14 -15.74 -7.48
C MET A 74 -4.49 -16.12 -6.16
N VAL A 75 -4.84 -15.45 -5.07
CA VAL A 75 -4.34 -15.74 -3.72
C VAL A 75 -5.02 -16.98 -3.15
N ILE A 76 -6.34 -17.09 -3.34
CA ILE A 76 -7.13 -18.22 -2.85
C ILE A 76 -6.73 -19.51 -3.58
N GLY A 77 -6.56 -19.43 -4.90
CA GLY A 77 -6.30 -20.59 -5.74
C GLY A 77 -7.53 -21.49 -5.91
N ARG A 78 -7.39 -22.57 -6.68
CA ARG A 78 -8.47 -23.53 -6.90
C ARG A 78 -8.78 -24.28 -5.61
N GLY A 79 -10.02 -24.20 -5.12
CA GLY A 79 -10.46 -24.89 -3.90
C GLY A 79 -9.69 -24.51 -2.64
N GLY A 80 -9.05 -23.31 -2.57
CA GLY A 80 -8.31 -22.88 -1.40
C GLY A 80 -6.85 -23.37 -1.33
N SER A 81 -6.37 -24.08 -2.35
CA SER A 81 -5.00 -24.65 -2.37
C SER A 81 -3.91 -23.60 -2.23
N GLY A 82 -4.13 -22.37 -2.76
CA GLY A 82 -3.18 -21.26 -2.63
C GLY A 82 -2.97 -20.86 -1.17
N ILE A 83 -4.05 -20.72 -0.40
CA ILE A 83 -3.98 -20.37 1.03
C ILE A 83 -3.25 -21.47 1.82
N GLU A 84 -3.50 -22.74 1.53
CA GLU A 84 -2.82 -23.84 2.20
C GLU A 84 -1.31 -23.87 1.92
N GLN A 85 -0.92 -23.60 0.66
CA GLN A 85 0.49 -23.48 0.29
C GLN A 85 1.16 -22.30 1.00
N LEU A 86 0.48 -21.15 1.10
CA LEU A 86 0.98 -20.00 1.86
C LEU A 86 1.13 -20.34 3.35
N LYS A 87 0.13 -20.98 3.96
CA LYS A 87 0.22 -21.42 5.36
C LYS A 87 1.38 -22.38 5.59
N LYS A 88 1.62 -23.35 4.67
CA LYS A 88 2.78 -24.24 4.72
C LYS A 88 4.12 -23.48 4.61
N GLY A 89 4.19 -22.50 3.71
CA GLY A 89 5.38 -21.66 3.56
C GLY A 89 5.66 -20.80 4.80
N LEU A 90 4.61 -20.28 5.44
CA LEU A 90 4.72 -19.45 6.64
C LEU A 90 5.17 -20.21 7.89
N LYS A 91 4.91 -21.51 7.99
CA LYS A 91 5.42 -22.36 9.09
C LYS A 91 6.95 -22.36 9.24
N LYS A 92 7.68 -21.95 8.20
CA LYS A 92 9.15 -21.78 8.27
C LYS A 92 9.58 -20.54 9.06
N TYR A 93 8.70 -19.58 9.23
CA TYR A 93 8.99 -18.29 9.85
C TYR A 93 8.32 -18.09 11.20
N THR A 94 7.25 -18.84 11.48
CA THR A 94 6.48 -18.74 12.74
C THR A 94 5.96 -20.09 13.20
N ASP A 95 6.03 -20.32 14.53
CA ASP A 95 5.44 -21.50 15.17
C ASP A 95 3.98 -21.25 15.59
N LYS A 96 3.49 -20.01 15.44
CA LYS A 96 2.13 -19.62 15.84
C LYS A 96 1.11 -20.10 14.80
N HIS A 97 -0.13 -20.25 15.24
CA HIS A 97 -1.24 -20.54 14.32
C HIS A 97 -1.50 -19.32 13.42
N VAL A 98 -1.42 -19.53 12.10
CA VAL A 98 -1.58 -18.47 11.10
C VAL A 98 -2.97 -18.53 10.48
N ASP A 99 -3.71 -17.43 10.65
CA ASP A 99 -4.97 -17.18 9.97
C ASP A 99 -4.76 -16.14 8.86
N ILE A 100 -5.19 -16.47 7.63
CA ILE A 100 -5.05 -15.60 6.47
C ILE A 100 -6.43 -15.11 6.05
N ASN A 101 -6.65 -13.81 6.12
CA ASN A 101 -7.81 -13.13 5.60
C ASN A 101 -7.43 -12.41 4.30
N ILE A 102 -8.33 -12.40 3.32
CA ILE A 102 -8.10 -11.72 2.05
C ILE A 102 -9.13 -10.62 1.93
N ALA A 103 -8.66 -9.39 1.76
CA ALA A 103 -9.47 -8.22 1.51
C ALA A 103 -9.29 -7.78 0.04
N GLU A 104 -10.39 -7.71 -0.69
CA GLU A 104 -10.38 -7.27 -2.07
C GLU A 104 -10.29 -5.74 -2.17
N ILE A 105 -9.44 -5.26 -3.07
CA ILE A 105 -9.36 -3.86 -3.45
C ILE A 105 -10.19 -3.65 -4.70
N LYS A 106 -11.38 -3.04 -4.52
CA LYS A 106 -12.33 -2.79 -5.62
C LYS A 106 -11.79 -1.85 -6.70
N GLN A 107 -10.92 -0.91 -6.32
CA GLN A 107 -10.37 0.12 -7.21
C GLN A 107 -8.83 0.12 -7.17
N PRO A 108 -8.16 -0.77 -7.89
CA PRO A 108 -6.70 -0.86 -7.86
C PRO A 108 -5.99 0.39 -8.38
N ASP A 109 -6.59 1.12 -9.31
CA ASP A 109 -6.04 2.37 -9.84
C ASP A 109 -6.12 3.57 -8.84
N MET A 110 -6.80 3.40 -7.71
CA MET A 110 -6.85 4.34 -6.58
C MET A 110 -5.88 3.98 -5.44
N ASP A 111 -5.11 2.91 -5.60
CA ASP A 111 -4.12 2.45 -4.63
C ASP A 111 -2.71 2.79 -5.13
N ALA A 112 -1.97 3.57 -4.33
CA ALA A 112 -0.67 4.09 -4.76
C ALA A 112 0.40 2.99 -4.92
N ALA A 113 0.35 1.93 -4.11
CA ALA A 113 1.29 0.82 -4.21
C ALA A 113 1.07 0.03 -5.50
N LEU A 114 -0.19 -0.29 -5.83
CA LEU A 114 -0.54 -1.03 -7.05
C LEU A 114 -0.25 -0.22 -8.31
N VAL A 115 -0.52 1.08 -8.30
CA VAL A 115 -0.18 1.98 -9.41
C VAL A 115 1.34 2.05 -9.61
N ALA A 116 2.12 2.13 -8.52
CA ALA A 116 3.58 2.13 -8.60
C ALA A 116 4.13 0.82 -9.18
N GLU A 117 3.63 -0.33 -8.72
CA GLU A 117 4.00 -1.66 -9.26
C GLU A 117 3.61 -1.83 -10.74
N ASN A 118 2.45 -1.31 -11.14
CA ASN A 118 2.01 -1.35 -12.54
C ASN A 118 2.96 -0.53 -13.43
N ILE A 119 3.34 0.68 -13.00
CA ILE A 119 4.32 1.50 -13.73
C ILE A 119 5.67 0.77 -13.81
N ALA A 120 6.16 0.22 -12.69
CA ALA A 120 7.41 -0.53 -12.65
C ALA A 120 7.39 -1.72 -13.63
N SER A 121 6.33 -2.51 -13.64
CA SER A 121 6.16 -3.64 -14.58
C SER A 121 6.12 -3.19 -16.04
N GLN A 122 5.52 -2.03 -16.36
CA GLN A 122 5.55 -1.48 -17.72
C GLN A 122 6.96 -1.04 -18.12
N LEU A 123 7.73 -0.44 -17.20
CA LEU A 123 9.13 -0.06 -17.45
C LEU A 123 10.03 -1.27 -17.70
N GLU A 124 9.83 -2.36 -16.95
CA GLU A 124 10.53 -3.65 -17.17
C GLU A 124 10.23 -4.23 -18.56
N ARG A 125 9.00 -4.04 -19.05
CA ARG A 125 8.57 -4.42 -20.41
C ARG A 125 9.00 -3.43 -21.48
N ARG A 126 9.90 -2.49 -21.17
CA ARG A 126 10.45 -1.48 -22.09
C ARG A 126 9.41 -0.52 -22.69
N VAL A 127 8.30 -0.29 -22.00
CA VAL A 127 7.35 0.76 -22.38
C VAL A 127 7.99 2.12 -22.11
N ALA A 128 7.80 3.08 -23.01
CA ALA A 128 8.30 4.44 -22.82
C ALA A 128 7.78 5.04 -21.51
N PHE A 129 8.69 5.46 -20.61
CA PHE A 129 8.36 5.91 -19.26
C PHE A 129 7.34 7.06 -19.24
N ARG A 130 7.43 8.01 -20.20
CA ARG A 130 6.46 9.09 -20.33
C ARG A 130 5.05 8.59 -20.61
N ARG A 131 4.92 7.57 -21.46
CA ARG A 131 3.63 6.94 -21.78
C ARG A 131 3.07 6.21 -20.56
N ALA A 132 3.89 5.42 -19.88
CA ALA A 132 3.48 4.69 -18.68
C ALA A 132 2.98 5.65 -17.58
N MET A 133 3.74 6.73 -17.30
CA MET A 133 3.36 7.73 -16.30
C MET A 133 2.06 8.45 -16.67
N LYS A 134 1.91 8.97 -17.90
CA LYS A 134 0.71 9.68 -18.35
C LYS A 134 -0.52 8.77 -18.32
N GLN A 135 -0.38 7.51 -18.72
CA GLN A 135 -1.46 6.53 -18.70
C GLN A 135 -1.92 6.23 -17.26
N ALA A 136 -1.00 6.08 -16.32
CA ALA A 136 -1.32 5.88 -14.92
C ALA A 136 -2.05 7.09 -14.34
N VAL A 137 -1.54 8.31 -14.59
CA VAL A 137 -2.16 9.55 -14.13
C VAL A 137 -3.60 9.67 -14.65
N SER A 138 -3.80 9.48 -15.95
CA SER A 138 -5.12 9.59 -16.59
C SER A 138 -6.12 8.55 -16.03
N ARG A 139 -5.67 7.31 -15.77
CA ARG A 139 -6.54 6.27 -15.18
C ARG A 139 -6.97 6.63 -13.78
N THR A 140 -6.03 7.02 -12.92
CA THR A 140 -6.31 7.36 -11.53
C THR A 140 -7.27 8.56 -11.42
N ILE A 141 -7.13 9.58 -12.25
CA ILE A 141 -8.06 10.73 -12.26
C ILE A 141 -9.45 10.29 -12.71
N ARG A 142 -9.56 9.43 -13.73
CA ARG A 142 -10.86 8.89 -14.18
C ARG A 142 -11.57 8.08 -13.09
N MET A 143 -10.82 7.41 -12.21
CA MET A 143 -11.38 6.70 -11.06
C MET A 143 -11.84 7.61 -9.92
N GLY A 144 -11.67 8.92 -10.03
CA GLY A 144 -12.15 9.90 -9.08
C GLY A 144 -11.12 10.40 -8.07
N ALA A 145 -9.83 10.17 -8.28
CA ALA A 145 -8.80 10.78 -7.45
C ALA A 145 -8.80 12.30 -7.63
N LYS A 146 -8.69 13.06 -6.53
CA LYS A 146 -8.62 14.53 -6.56
C LYS A 146 -7.26 15.04 -7.02
N GLY A 147 -6.26 14.20 -7.02
CA GLY A 147 -4.95 14.50 -7.55
C GLY A 147 -3.98 13.34 -7.46
N ILE A 148 -3.04 13.32 -8.40
CA ILE A 148 -1.98 12.33 -8.46
C ILE A 148 -0.65 12.97 -8.82
N LYS A 149 0.43 12.48 -8.21
CA LYS A 149 1.81 12.77 -8.59
C LYS A 149 2.56 11.47 -8.76
N VAL A 150 3.20 11.32 -9.89
CA VAL A 150 4.09 10.19 -10.19
C VAL A 150 5.50 10.74 -10.41
N THR A 151 6.48 10.15 -9.80
CA THR A 151 7.90 10.48 -10.01
C THR A 151 8.66 9.21 -10.33
N VAL A 152 9.41 9.22 -11.42
CA VAL A 152 10.30 8.14 -11.81
C VAL A 152 11.71 8.67 -11.87
N GLY A 153 12.65 7.98 -11.23
CA GLY A 153 14.06 8.36 -11.15
C GLY A 153 15.00 7.22 -11.48
N GLY A 154 16.14 7.56 -12.08
CA GLY A 154 17.16 6.63 -12.50
C GLY A 154 17.62 6.88 -13.93
N ARG A 155 18.19 5.86 -14.59
CA ARG A 155 18.64 5.93 -16.00
C ARG A 155 17.45 5.77 -16.96
N LEU A 156 16.64 6.83 -17.07
CA LEU A 156 15.42 6.84 -17.86
C LEU A 156 15.70 6.64 -19.35
N GLY A 157 15.10 5.60 -19.93
CA GLY A 157 15.30 5.26 -21.34
C GLY A 157 16.71 4.75 -21.67
N GLY A 158 17.49 4.33 -20.67
CA GLY A 158 18.87 3.85 -20.84
C GLY A 158 19.93 4.97 -20.89
N ALA A 159 19.55 6.21 -20.56
CA ALA A 159 20.49 7.34 -20.52
C ALA A 159 21.66 7.06 -19.53
N GLU A 160 22.87 7.50 -19.85
CA GLU A 160 24.03 7.31 -18.97
C GLU A 160 23.89 8.07 -17.66
N ILE A 161 23.39 9.30 -17.74
CA ILE A 161 23.17 10.15 -16.57
C ILE A 161 21.77 9.91 -16.03
N ALA A 162 21.69 9.55 -14.76
CA ALA A 162 20.42 9.39 -14.07
C ALA A 162 19.71 10.73 -13.90
N ARG A 163 18.40 10.73 -14.10
CA ARG A 163 17.54 11.90 -13.88
C ARG A 163 16.20 11.50 -13.29
N SER A 164 15.48 12.46 -12.76
CA SER A 164 14.12 12.24 -12.25
C SER A 164 13.12 13.07 -13.06
N GLU A 165 12.07 12.43 -13.51
CA GLU A 165 10.93 13.11 -14.14
C GLU A 165 9.68 12.90 -13.29
N SER A 166 8.84 13.93 -13.20
CA SER A 166 7.59 13.88 -12.44
C SER A 166 6.43 14.46 -13.23
N TYR A 167 5.29 13.78 -13.18
CA TYR A 167 4.01 14.25 -13.70
C TYR A 167 3.04 14.44 -12.53
N ARG A 168 2.28 15.52 -12.58
CA ARG A 168 1.25 15.83 -11.58
C ARG A 168 -0.01 16.31 -12.27
N GLU A 169 -1.13 15.84 -11.76
CA GLU A 169 -2.47 16.31 -12.18
C GLU A 169 -3.35 16.45 -10.93
N GLY A 170 -4.13 17.50 -10.88
CA GLY A 170 -4.96 17.84 -9.72
C GLY A 170 -4.16 18.42 -8.54
N SER A 171 -4.79 18.44 -7.36
CA SER A 171 -4.22 18.98 -6.13
C SER A 171 -3.61 17.88 -5.26
N ILE A 172 -2.48 18.14 -4.62
CA ILE A 172 -1.84 17.21 -3.68
C ILE A 172 -1.31 18.02 -2.49
N PRO A 173 -2.14 18.24 -1.48
CA PRO A 173 -1.79 19.03 -0.31
C PRO A 173 -0.95 18.20 0.67
N LEU A 174 0.37 18.09 0.43
CA LEU A 174 1.25 17.23 1.23
C LEU A 174 1.36 17.68 2.70
N HIS A 175 1.24 18.98 2.96
CA HIS A 175 1.34 19.54 4.30
C HIS A 175 0.02 19.52 5.10
N THR A 176 -1.11 19.29 4.45
CA THR A 176 -2.43 19.22 5.10
C THR A 176 -2.60 17.85 5.75
N LEU A 177 -2.65 17.78 7.08
CA LEU A 177 -2.72 16.52 7.84
C LEU A 177 -4.05 15.78 7.64
N ARG A 178 -5.16 16.51 7.50
CA ARG A 178 -6.49 15.95 7.24
C ARG A 178 -6.66 15.37 5.83
N ALA A 179 -5.72 15.64 4.90
CA ALA A 179 -5.78 15.11 3.55
C ALA A 179 -5.42 13.62 3.55
N ASP A 180 -6.29 12.78 3.00
CA ASP A 180 -6.01 11.36 2.78
C ASP A 180 -5.13 11.21 1.55
N ILE A 181 -3.83 11.07 1.78
CA ILE A 181 -2.83 10.85 0.74
C ILE A 181 -2.31 9.43 0.89
N ASP A 182 -2.50 8.65 -0.17
CA ASP A 182 -1.91 7.35 -0.33
C ASP A 182 -0.54 7.46 -0.99
N TYR A 183 0.43 6.64 -0.55
CA TYR A 183 1.80 6.69 -1.01
C TYR A 183 2.33 5.29 -1.28
N GLY A 184 2.83 5.08 -2.49
CA GLY A 184 3.43 3.82 -2.90
C GLY A 184 4.80 4.03 -3.55
N THR A 185 5.67 3.05 -3.35
CA THR A 185 6.97 2.98 -4.00
C THR A 185 7.15 1.61 -4.63
N ALA A 186 7.76 1.60 -5.81
CA ALA A 186 8.15 0.37 -6.49
C ALA A 186 9.49 0.57 -7.20
N GLU A 187 10.21 -0.51 -7.43
CA GLU A 187 11.44 -0.53 -8.20
C GLU A 187 11.25 -1.36 -9.47
N ALA A 188 11.64 -0.81 -10.61
CA ALA A 188 11.68 -1.53 -11.88
C ALA A 188 13.11 -2.00 -12.14
N HIS A 189 13.28 -3.29 -12.36
CA HIS A 189 14.57 -3.90 -12.69
C HIS A 189 14.77 -3.89 -14.20
N THR A 190 15.60 -2.96 -14.68
CA THR A 190 15.91 -2.85 -16.12
C THR A 190 17.32 -3.32 -16.40
N THR A 191 17.63 -3.55 -17.68
CA THR A 191 19.00 -3.93 -18.13
C THR A 191 20.06 -2.88 -17.82
N TYR A 192 19.63 -1.60 -17.67
CA TYR A 192 20.54 -0.48 -17.37
C TYR A 192 20.59 -0.11 -15.88
N GLY A 193 19.94 -0.90 -15.01
CA GLY A 193 19.88 -0.68 -13.57
C GLY A 193 18.45 -0.57 -13.03
N ARG A 194 18.32 -0.14 -11.79
CA ARG A 194 17.03 0.03 -11.12
C ARG A 194 16.47 1.42 -11.35
N LEU A 195 15.17 1.48 -11.65
CA LEU A 195 14.39 2.71 -11.71
C LEU A 195 13.47 2.76 -10.51
N GLY A 196 13.57 3.82 -9.70
CA GLY A 196 12.67 4.05 -8.57
C GLY A 196 11.40 4.77 -9.03
N VAL A 197 10.25 4.19 -8.70
CA VAL A 197 8.92 4.79 -8.94
C VAL A 197 8.33 5.21 -7.61
N LYS A 198 7.82 6.45 -7.53
CA LYS A 198 7.12 6.99 -6.36
C LYS A 198 5.79 7.56 -6.81
N VAL A 199 4.72 7.17 -6.14
CA VAL A 199 3.35 7.61 -6.47
C VAL A 199 2.68 8.18 -5.23
N TRP A 200 2.02 9.33 -5.38
CA TRP A 200 1.17 9.96 -4.38
C TRP A 200 -0.21 10.12 -4.98
N ILE A 201 -1.24 9.65 -4.30
CA ILE A 201 -2.64 9.78 -4.71
C ILE A 201 -3.41 10.48 -3.61
N PHE A 202 -4.02 11.60 -3.94
CA PHE A 202 -4.91 12.33 -3.05
C PHE A 202 -6.34 11.87 -3.27
N LYS A 203 -6.92 11.20 -2.27
CA LYS A 203 -8.29 10.67 -2.30
C LYS A 203 -9.32 11.71 -1.87
N GLY A 204 -8.94 12.60 -0.97
CA GLY A 204 -9.82 13.66 -0.45
C GLY A 204 -9.39 14.09 0.95
N GLU A 205 -10.18 14.95 1.57
CA GLU A 205 -9.99 15.36 2.96
C GLU A 205 -10.91 14.55 3.86
N VAL A 206 -10.38 14.06 4.96
CA VAL A 206 -11.13 13.42 6.05
C VAL A 206 -11.36 14.50 7.09
N LEU A 207 -12.57 15.01 7.12
CA LEU A 207 -12.99 15.91 8.19
C LEU A 207 -13.34 15.08 9.42
N PRO A 208 -13.00 15.53 10.63
CA PRO A 208 -13.50 14.88 11.83
C PRO A 208 -15.04 14.91 11.76
N GLU A 209 -15.64 13.74 11.68
CA GLU A 209 -17.09 13.62 11.84
C GLU A 209 -17.44 14.30 13.17
N LYS A 210 -18.46 15.14 13.16
CA LYS A 210 -18.98 15.72 14.39
C LYS A 210 -19.49 14.58 15.27
N LYS A 211 -18.62 13.98 16.06
CA LYS A 211 -19.02 13.03 17.13
C LYS A 211 -20.03 13.66 18.11
N LEU A 212 -20.19 14.98 18.04
CA LEU A 212 -21.16 15.75 18.79
C LEU A 212 -22.62 15.52 18.37
N ALA A 213 -22.93 15.16 17.12
CA ALA A 213 -24.29 14.90 16.68
C ALA A 213 -24.79 13.53 17.19
N ALA A 214 -23.97 12.50 17.12
CA ALA A 214 -24.34 11.16 17.59
C ALA A 214 -24.44 11.08 19.12
N GLN A 215 -23.74 11.94 19.86
CA GLN A 215 -23.86 12.02 21.31
C GLN A 215 -25.08 12.87 21.74
N ALA A 216 -25.50 13.86 20.97
CA ALA A 216 -26.70 14.63 21.22
C ALA A 216 -27.97 13.79 20.97
N GLU A 217 -28.01 13.03 19.88
CA GLU A 217 -29.14 12.12 19.59
C GLU A 217 -29.24 10.95 20.59
N ALA A 218 -28.10 10.51 21.16
CA ALA A 218 -28.13 9.45 22.18
C ALA A 218 -28.57 9.96 23.58
N VAL A 219 -28.50 11.26 23.83
CA VAL A 219 -28.96 11.85 25.10
C VAL A 219 -30.45 12.21 25.01
N GLU A 220 -30.95 12.69 23.87
CA GLU A 220 -32.36 12.97 23.67
C GLU A 220 -33.26 11.70 23.61
N GLY A 221 -32.71 10.56 23.17
CA GLY A 221 -33.44 9.27 23.14
C GLY A 221 -33.46 8.50 24.46
N SER A 222 -32.92 9.07 25.56
CA SER A 222 -32.94 8.43 26.89
C SER A 222 -33.86 9.15 27.91
N GLU A 223 -34.61 10.15 27.50
CA GLU A 223 -35.55 10.90 28.36
C GLU A 223 -37.03 10.64 28.04
N ASP A 224 -37.35 9.62 27.21
CA ASP A 224 -38.73 9.14 27.01
C ASP A 224 -38.96 7.76 27.65
#